data_ac0e405190b586fa588f35eca157e1e1
#
_entry.id   ac0e405190b586fa588f35eca157e1e1
#
_cell.length_a   1.000
_cell.length_b   1.000
_cell.length_c   1.000
_cell.angle_alpha   90.00
_cell.angle_beta   90.00
_cell.angle_gamma   90.00
#
_symmetry.space_group_name_H-M   'P 1'
#
loop_
_entity.id
_entity.type
_entity.pdbx_description
1 polymer ?
#
loop_
_entity_poly.entity_id
_entity_poly.type
_entity_poly.pdbx_seq_one_letter_code
_entity_poly.pdbx_strand_id
1 'polypeptide(L)'
;MPYVPVAQLKDYVGKELGRSEWLTIDQARINLFAEATGDHQFIHVDPVKAAQTPFGGTIAHGFLSLSLIPKLMEDLLIVPEGLKMAVNYGLDSVRFIQPVKVNSKVRLNVTLNDVTEKKPGQWLLKATATLEIEGQEKPAYVAESLSLYFV
;
A
#
# COMPACT_ATOMS: atom_id res chain seq x y z
N MET A 1 -15.53 2.54 -8.33
CA MET A 1 -15.28 1.11 -8.08
C MET A 1 -16.35 0.28 -8.75
N PRO A 2 -16.02 -0.62 -9.67
CA PRO A 2 -17.00 -1.50 -10.24
C PRO A 2 -17.44 -2.58 -9.25
N TYR A 3 -18.73 -2.78 -9.14
CA TYR A 3 -19.29 -3.91 -8.41
C TYR A 3 -19.49 -5.05 -9.38
N VAL A 4 -19.04 -6.24 -9.01
CA VAL A 4 -19.13 -7.44 -9.85
C VAL A 4 -19.72 -8.61 -9.05
N PRO A 5 -20.42 -9.55 -9.70
CA PRO A 5 -20.78 -10.79 -9.03
C PRO A 5 -19.54 -11.48 -8.45
N VAL A 6 -19.68 -12.06 -7.27
CA VAL A 6 -18.55 -12.70 -6.56
C VAL A 6 -17.81 -13.71 -7.46
N ALA A 7 -18.55 -14.48 -8.25
CA ALA A 7 -17.97 -15.47 -9.16
C ALA A 7 -17.06 -14.86 -10.22
N GLN A 8 -17.22 -13.57 -10.55
CA GLN A 8 -16.39 -12.87 -11.54
C GLN A 8 -15.08 -12.31 -10.98
N LEU A 9 -14.84 -12.35 -9.68
CA LEU A 9 -13.56 -11.92 -9.12
C LEU A 9 -12.39 -12.67 -9.76
N LYS A 10 -12.57 -13.95 -10.05
CA LYS A 10 -11.52 -14.79 -10.65
C LYS A 10 -11.13 -14.34 -12.08
N ASP A 11 -12.00 -13.64 -12.76
CA ASP A 11 -11.75 -13.16 -14.13
C ASP A 11 -10.68 -12.07 -14.17
N TYR A 12 -10.40 -11.46 -13.02
CA TYR A 12 -9.38 -10.41 -12.89
C TYR A 12 -8.01 -10.94 -12.46
N VAL A 13 -7.88 -12.22 -12.17
CA VAL A 13 -6.60 -12.83 -11.80
C VAL A 13 -5.61 -12.71 -12.96
N GLY A 14 -4.40 -12.26 -12.65
CA GLY A 14 -3.34 -12.01 -13.62
C GLY A 14 -3.42 -10.64 -14.28
N LYS A 15 -4.42 -9.83 -13.97
CA LYS A 15 -4.62 -8.51 -14.57
C LYS A 15 -4.09 -7.40 -13.66
N GLU A 16 -3.47 -6.41 -14.29
CA GLU A 16 -3.17 -5.13 -13.62
C GLU A 16 -4.50 -4.41 -13.36
N LEU A 17 -4.80 -4.13 -12.10
CA LEU A 17 -6.00 -3.38 -11.72
C LEU A 17 -5.85 -1.89 -11.98
N GLY A 18 -4.61 -1.41 -12.09
CA GLY A 18 -4.28 -0.03 -12.42
C GLY A 18 -3.30 0.62 -11.47
N ARG A 19 -3.21 1.94 -11.59
CA ARG A 19 -2.38 2.80 -10.74
C ARG A 19 -3.27 3.81 -10.03
N SER A 20 -2.97 4.04 -8.75
CA SER A 20 -3.66 5.06 -7.96
C SER A 20 -3.29 6.48 -8.41
N GLU A 21 -4.02 7.47 -7.91
CA GLU A 21 -3.57 8.85 -7.95
C GLU A 21 -2.28 9.02 -7.13
N TRP A 22 -1.53 10.06 -7.46
CA TRP A 22 -0.35 10.44 -6.68
C TRP A 22 -0.77 11.00 -5.32
N LEU A 23 -0.04 10.60 -4.26
CA LEU A 23 -0.23 11.09 -2.91
C LEU A 23 1.10 11.62 -2.40
N THR A 24 1.10 12.85 -1.85
CA THR A 24 2.30 13.44 -1.26
C THR A 24 2.46 12.96 0.18
N ILE A 25 3.63 12.44 0.51
CA ILE A 25 3.99 12.10 1.90
C ILE A 25 4.76 13.28 2.47
N ASP A 26 4.05 14.16 3.18
CA ASP A 26 4.65 15.33 3.81
C ASP A 26 5.12 15.05 5.25
N GLN A 27 5.81 16.02 5.85
CA GLN A 27 6.31 15.88 7.21
C GLN A 27 5.17 15.75 8.23
N ALA A 28 4.05 16.40 8.00
CA ALA A 28 2.90 16.31 8.91
C ALA A 28 2.36 14.87 8.98
N ARG A 29 2.26 14.19 7.85
CA ARG A 29 1.84 12.78 7.79
C ARG A 29 2.85 11.87 8.49
N ILE A 30 4.15 12.10 8.29
CA ILE A 30 5.21 11.33 8.95
C ILE A 30 5.14 11.52 10.46
N ASN A 31 4.96 12.76 10.92
CA ASN A 31 4.84 13.05 12.35
C ASN A 31 3.60 12.38 12.98
N LEU A 32 2.48 12.37 12.29
CA LEU A 32 1.26 11.68 12.75
C LEU A 32 1.49 10.18 12.89
N PHE A 33 2.18 9.57 11.95
CA PHE A 33 2.52 8.15 12.02
C PHE A 33 3.48 7.86 13.19
N ALA A 34 4.48 8.71 13.40
CA ALA A 34 5.38 8.62 14.54
C ALA A 34 4.62 8.67 15.87
N GLU A 35 3.67 9.59 16.00
CA GLU A 35 2.81 9.68 17.20
C GLU A 35 1.94 8.44 17.37
N ALA A 36 1.32 7.97 16.28
CA ALA A 36 0.41 6.82 16.35
C ALA A 36 1.11 5.52 16.73
N THR A 37 2.38 5.35 16.35
CA THR A 37 3.14 4.09 16.54
C THR A 37 4.20 4.17 17.62
N GLY A 38 4.61 5.36 18.02
CA GLY A 38 5.69 5.58 18.97
C GLY A 38 7.10 5.52 18.37
N ASP A 39 7.21 5.41 17.03
CA ASP A 39 8.51 5.42 16.35
C ASP A 39 8.92 6.86 16.02
N HIS A 40 9.69 7.45 16.95
CA HIS A 40 10.22 8.82 16.85
C HIS A 40 11.69 8.86 16.48
N GLN A 41 12.20 7.88 15.73
CA GLN A 41 13.58 7.90 15.29
C GLN A 41 13.87 9.19 14.51
N PHE A 42 15.04 9.80 14.79
CA PHE A 42 15.36 11.14 14.26
C PHE A 42 15.30 11.24 12.72
N ILE A 43 15.59 10.16 12.02
CA ILE A 43 15.56 10.15 10.55
C ILE A 43 14.16 10.43 9.99
N HIS A 44 13.13 10.30 10.80
CA HIS A 44 11.74 10.56 10.39
C HIS A 44 11.23 11.92 10.89
N VAL A 45 11.63 12.34 12.09
CA VAL A 45 10.98 13.47 12.77
C VAL A 45 11.87 14.70 13.00
N ASP A 46 13.17 14.60 12.78
CA ASP A 46 14.12 15.70 13.00
C ASP A 46 14.78 16.12 11.68
N PRO A 47 14.24 17.15 10.99
CA PRO A 47 14.78 17.58 9.70
C PRO A 47 16.24 18.05 9.78
N VAL A 48 16.65 18.66 10.88
CA VAL A 48 18.02 19.19 11.04
C VAL A 48 19.03 18.04 11.16
N LYS A 49 18.75 17.07 12.03
CA LYS A 49 19.63 15.90 12.19
C LYS A 49 19.59 15.01 10.94
N ALA A 50 18.42 14.80 10.36
CA ALA A 50 18.27 13.97 9.16
C ALA A 50 19.00 14.56 7.94
N ALA A 51 19.12 15.87 7.85
CA ALA A 51 19.86 16.53 6.77
C ALA A 51 21.35 16.18 6.78
N GLN A 52 21.89 15.74 7.93
CA GLN A 52 23.29 15.34 8.07
C GLN A 52 23.52 13.87 7.70
N THR A 53 22.45 13.13 7.41
CA THR A 53 22.53 11.74 6.96
C THR A 53 22.67 11.67 5.43
N PRO A 54 23.05 10.50 4.87
CA PRO A 54 23.07 10.32 3.40
C PRO A 54 21.72 10.57 2.73
N PHE A 55 20.59 10.55 3.48
CA PHE A 55 19.28 10.87 2.92
C PHE A 55 19.09 12.34 2.59
N GLY A 56 19.86 13.25 3.21
CA GLY A 56 19.79 14.69 3.00
C GLY A 56 18.56 15.38 3.57
N GLY A 57 17.76 14.67 4.36
CA GLY A 57 16.52 15.13 4.99
C GLY A 57 15.78 13.98 5.62
N THR A 58 14.57 14.23 6.11
CA THR A 58 13.76 13.17 6.70
C THR A 58 13.21 12.23 5.63
N ILE A 59 12.95 10.99 6.04
CA ILE A 59 12.33 9.97 5.22
C ILE A 59 11.10 9.42 5.93
N ALA A 60 10.12 8.96 5.15
CA ALA A 60 8.95 8.27 5.69
C ALA A 60 9.38 6.94 6.30
N HIS A 61 8.67 6.53 7.37
CA HIS A 61 8.79 5.16 7.88
C HIS A 61 8.39 4.19 6.75
N GLY A 62 9.12 3.11 6.58
CA GLY A 62 8.72 2.06 5.64
C GLY A 62 7.30 1.57 5.93
N PHE A 63 6.97 1.39 7.21
CA PHE A 63 5.63 0.97 7.62
C PHE A 63 4.55 2.03 7.38
N LEU A 64 4.88 3.32 7.38
CA LEU A 64 3.92 4.34 6.93
C LEU A 64 3.53 4.11 5.47
N SER A 65 4.53 4.00 4.61
CA SER A 65 4.32 3.78 3.18
C SER A 65 3.52 2.49 2.93
N LEU A 66 3.84 1.42 3.66
CA LEU A 66 3.12 0.15 3.58
C LEU A 66 1.66 0.31 4.03
N SER A 67 1.41 1.07 5.08
CA SER A 67 0.07 1.33 5.63
C SER A 67 -0.84 2.10 4.67
N LEU A 68 -0.29 2.72 3.63
CA LEU A 68 -1.06 3.43 2.63
C LEU A 68 -1.70 2.52 1.57
N ILE A 69 -1.39 1.22 1.57
CA ILE A 69 -1.97 0.27 0.61
C ILE A 69 -3.50 0.37 0.56
N PRO A 70 -4.24 0.29 1.67
CA PRO A 70 -5.70 0.36 1.60
C PRO A 70 -6.21 1.66 0.99
N LYS A 71 -5.62 2.79 1.36
CA LYS A 71 -6.02 4.10 0.82
C LYS A 71 -5.77 4.18 -0.68
N LEU A 72 -4.58 3.78 -1.12
CA LEU A 72 -4.19 3.89 -2.52
C LEU A 72 -4.88 2.84 -3.40
N MET A 73 -5.35 1.73 -2.82
CA MET A 73 -6.12 0.71 -3.54
C MET A 73 -7.60 1.07 -3.70
N GLU A 74 -8.09 2.05 -2.96
CA GLU A 74 -9.53 2.35 -2.85
C GLU A 74 -10.25 2.45 -4.19
N ASP A 75 -9.64 3.11 -5.17
CA ASP A 75 -10.20 3.29 -6.50
C ASP A 75 -9.80 2.20 -7.51
N LEU A 76 -8.95 1.27 -7.12
CA LEU A 76 -8.43 0.21 -7.99
C LEU A 76 -9.12 -1.14 -7.75
N LEU A 77 -9.72 -1.31 -6.58
CA LEU A 77 -10.29 -2.60 -6.20
C LEU A 77 -11.53 -2.94 -7.00
N ILE A 78 -11.63 -4.22 -7.31
CA ILE A 78 -12.87 -4.81 -7.80
C ILE A 78 -13.66 -5.24 -6.57
N VAL A 79 -14.87 -4.71 -6.43
CA VAL A 79 -15.69 -4.94 -5.24
C VAL A 79 -16.75 -5.99 -5.56
N PRO A 80 -16.79 -7.12 -4.84
CA PRO A 80 -17.85 -8.09 -5.05
C PRO A 80 -19.18 -7.55 -4.54
N GLU A 81 -20.25 -7.87 -5.26
CA GLU A 81 -21.62 -7.60 -4.79
C GLU A 81 -21.83 -8.28 -3.45
N GLY A 82 -22.48 -7.58 -2.52
CA GLY A 82 -22.74 -8.10 -1.18
C GLY A 82 -21.56 -8.02 -0.21
N LEU A 83 -20.47 -7.31 -0.58
CA LEU A 83 -19.34 -7.12 0.32
C LEU A 83 -19.79 -6.45 1.63
N LYS A 84 -19.56 -7.11 2.75
CA LYS A 84 -19.85 -6.61 4.10
C LYS A 84 -18.64 -5.93 4.73
N MET A 85 -17.47 -6.53 4.56
CA MET A 85 -16.20 -5.97 5.06
C MET A 85 -15.01 -6.59 4.33
N ALA A 86 -13.92 -5.84 4.28
CA ALA A 86 -12.62 -6.31 3.84
C ALA A 86 -11.62 -6.06 4.96
N VAL A 87 -10.79 -7.04 5.27
CA VAL A 87 -9.79 -6.92 6.32
C VAL A 87 -8.41 -7.26 5.80
N ASN A 88 -7.40 -6.62 6.39
CA ASN A 88 -6.01 -7.00 6.14
C ASN A 88 -5.78 -8.39 6.71
N TYR A 89 -5.34 -9.32 5.88
CA TYR A 89 -5.08 -10.69 6.31
C TYR A 89 -3.61 -10.94 6.58
N GLY A 90 -2.73 -10.36 5.76
CA GLY A 90 -1.30 -10.52 5.90
C GLY A 90 -0.53 -10.08 4.67
N LEU A 91 0.73 -10.45 4.66
CA LEU A 91 1.68 -10.20 3.57
C LEU A 91 2.50 -11.47 3.40
N ASP A 92 2.57 -12.00 2.17
CA ASP A 92 3.46 -13.13 1.89
C ASP A 92 4.91 -12.66 1.80
N SER A 93 5.14 -11.43 1.33
CA SER A 93 6.46 -10.82 1.27
C SER A 93 6.36 -9.31 1.19
N VAL A 94 7.40 -8.64 1.68
CA VAL A 94 7.62 -7.19 1.54
C VAL A 94 9.10 -6.96 1.33
N ARG A 95 9.43 -6.13 0.33
CA ARG A 95 10.79 -5.64 0.10
C ARG A 95 10.76 -4.14 0.03
N PHE A 96 11.39 -3.48 1.00
CA PHE A 96 11.66 -2.04 0.94
C PHE A 96 12.92 -1.82 0.11
N ILE A 97 12.77 -1.12 -1.01
CA ILE A 97 13.83 -0.99 -2.03
C ILE A 97 14.46 0.39 -1.96
N GLN A 98 13.63 1.44 -1.91
CA GLN A 98 14.08 2.83 -1.86
C GLN A 98 13.44 3.56 -0.69
N PRO A 99 14.19 4.41 0.04
CA PRO A 99 13.58 5.30 1.03
C PRO A 99 12.67 6.32 0.33
N VAL A 100 11.57 6.66 0.97
CA VAL A 100 10.67 7.71 0.52
C VAL A 100 11.04 9.00 1.25
N LYS A 101 11.65 9.94 0.56
CA LYS A 101 12.01 11.23 1.15
C LYS A 101 10.76 12.06 1.42
N VAL A 102 10.82 12.89 2.45
CA VAL A 102 9.74 13.84 2.76
C VAL A 102 9.34 14.64 1.51
N ASN A 103 8.05 14.88 1.36
CA ASN A 103 7.43 15.57 0.23
C ASN A 103 7.49 14.82 -1.11
N SER A 104 7.92 13.57 -1.11
CA SER A 104 7.80 12.73 -2.31
C SER A 104 6.34 12.44 -2.63
N LYS A 105 6.05 12.31 -3.92
CA LYS A 105 4.76 11.81 -4.40
C LYS A 105 4.89 10.32 -4.70
N VAL A 106 3.94 9.55 -4.21
CA VAL A 106 3.89 8.10 -4.40
C VAL A 106 2.56 7.69 -4.99
N ARG A 107 2.54 6.58 -5.70
CA ARG A 107 1.32 5.93 -6.16
C ARG A 107 1.49 4.42 -6.16
N LEU A 108 0.38 3.72 -6.04
CA LEU A 108 0.36 2.27 -6.01
C LEU A 108 -0.02 1.71 -7.37
N ASN A 109 0.73 0.71 -7.81
CA ASN A 109 0.38 -0.16 -8.94
C ASN A 109 -0.02 -1.51 -8.36
N VAL A 110 -1.16 -2.04 -8.77
CA VAL A 110 -1.73 -3.28 -8.23
C VAL A 110 -2.03 -4.27 -9.34
N THR A 111 -1.57 -5.50 -9.13
CA THR A 111 -1.93 -6.66 -9.97
C THR A 111 -2.58 -7.72 -9.08
N LEU A 112 -3.74 -8.21 -9.48
CA LEU A 112 -4.41 -9.29 -8.75
C LEU A 112 -3.80 -10.63 -9.16
N ASN A 113 -3.30 -11.40 -8.18
CA ASN A 113 -2.58 -12.65 -8.44
C ASN A 113 -3.41 -13.89 -8.20
N ASP A 114 -4.30 -13.87 -7.19
CA ASP A 114 -5.12 -15.01 -6.85
C ASP A 114 -6.40 -14.59 -6.11
N VAL A 115 -7.44 -15.40 -6.28
CA VAL A 115 -8.73 -15.26 -5.59
C VAL A 115 -9.19 -16.65 -5.20
N THR A 116 -9.32 -16.91 -3.91
CA THR A 116 -9.70 -18.22 -3.37
C THR A 116 -10.80 -18.08 -2.34
N GLU A 117 -11.88 -18.86 -2.48
CA GLU A 117 -12.88 -18.97 -1.43
C GLU A 117 -12.37 -19.90 -0.33
N LYS A 118 -12.06 -19.34 0.85
CA LYS A 118 -11.52 -20.07 1.98
C LYS A 118 -12.63 -20.84 2.74
N LYS A 119 -13.77 -20.19 2.93
CA LYS A 119 -14.98 -20.70 3.54
C LYS A 119 -16.15 -20.04 2.82
N PRO A 120 -17.38 -20.59 2.88
CA PRO A 120 -18.53 -19.94 2.27
C PRO A 120 -18.64 -18.46 2.69
N GLY A 121 -18.63 -17.57 1.72
CA GLY A 121 -18.69 -16.12 1.95
C GLY A 121 -17.39 -15.46 2.40
N GLN A 122 -16.25 -16.16 2.42
CA GLN A 122 -14.95 -15.62 2.80
C GLN A 122 -13.93 -15.84 1.67
N TRP A 123 -13.52 -14.76 1.04
CA TRP A 123 -12.65 -14.78 -0.13
C TRP A 123 -11.29 -14.18 0.18
N LEU A 124 -10.23 -14.95 -0.07
CA LEU A 124 -8.85 -14.47 0.06
C LEU A 124 -8.38 -13.93 -1.29
N LEU A 125 -7.97 -12.66 -1.31
CA LEU A 125 -7.38 -12.02 -2.47
C LEU A 125 -5.90 -11.79 -2.24
N LYS A 126 -5.08 -12.21 -3.20
CA LYS A 126 -3.63 -11.94 -3.22
C LYS A 126 -3.33 -10.95 -4.32
N ALA A 127 -2.60 -9.91 -3.99
CA ALA A 127 -2.23 -8.87 -4.94
C ALA A 127 -0.78 -8.45 -4.78
N THR A 128 -0.12 -8.17 -5.90
CA THR A 128 1.18 -7.49 -5.90
C THR A 128 0.94 -5.99 -5.86
N ALA A 129 1.41 -5.35 -4.82
CA ALA A 129 1.35 -3.90 -4.63
C ALA A 129 2.75 -3.33 -4.75
N THR A 130 2.96 -2.48 -5.74
CA THR A 130 4.23 -1.79 -5.99
C THR A 130 4.03 -0.30 -5.77
N LEU A 131 4.77 0.27 -4.81
CA LEU A 131 4.70 1.71 -4.55
C LEU A 131 5.74 2.44 -5.38
N GLU A 132 5.27 3.19 -6.38
CA GLU A 132 6.12 4.01 -7.23
C GLU A 132 6.39 5.36 -6.57
N ILE A 133 7.61 5.90 -6.76
CA ILE A 133 8.00 7.25 -6.33
C ILE A 133 8.19 8.09 -7.58
N GLU A 134 7.52 9.24 -7.66
CA GLU A 134 7.64 10.14 -8.80
C GLU A 134 9.11 10.53 -9.05
N GLY A 135 9.55 10.38 -10.30
CA GLY A 135 10.91 10.72 -10.71
C GLY A 135 11.97 9.66 -10.39
N GLN A 136 11.58 8.51 -9.81
CA GLN A 136 12.49 7.42 -9.48
C GLN A 136 12.20 6.20 -10.35
N GLU A 137 13.25 5.53 -10.83
CA GLU A 137 13.09 4.27 -11.58
C GLU A 137 12.73 3.10 -10.65
N LYS A 138 13.34 3.06 -9.46
CA LYS A 138 13.08 1.99 -8.50
C LYS A 138 11.90 2.35 -7.60
N PRO A 139 11.01 1.38 -7.30
CA PRO A 139 9.91 1.63 -6.39
C PRO A 139 10.37 1.72 -4.93
N ALA A 140 9.50 2.28 -4.08
CA ALA A 140 9.73 2.30 -2.64
C ALA A 140 9.67 0.88 -2.05
N TYR A 141 8.69 0.09 -2.47
CA TYR A 141 8.57 -1.31 -2.08
C TYR A 141 7.80 -2.12 -3.12
N VAL A 142 7.94 -3.44 -3.01
CA VAL A 142 7.07 -4.42 -3.65
C VAL A 142 6.55 -5.33 -2.54
N ALA A 143 5.23 -5.47 -2.46
CA ALA A 143 4.56 -6.28 -1.44
C ALA A 143 3.58 -7.25 -2.08
N GLU A 144 3.57 -8.49 -1.57
CA GLU A 144 2.52 -9.47 -1.86
C GLU A 144 1.50 -9.37 -0.74
N SER A 145 0.40 -8.65 -0.97
CA SER A 145 -0.62 -8.37 0.05
C SER A 145 -1.76 -9.37 0.00
N LEU A 146 -2.29 -9.67 1.18
CA LEU A 146 -3.40 -10.58 1.37
C LEU A 146 -4.56 -9.82 2.02
N SER A 147 -5.73 -9.89 1.40
CA SER A 147 -6.97 -9.32 1.93
C SER A 147 -8.04 -10.39 2.03
N LEU A 148 -8.84 -10.33 3.06
CA LEU A 148 -9.96 -11.25 3.24
C LEU A 148 -11.27 -10.48 3.11
N TYR A 149 -12.10 -10.91 2.19
CA TYR A 149 -13.40 -10.30 1.89
C TYR A 149 -14.52 -11.18 2.43
N PHE A 150 -15.46 -10.54 3.11
CA PHE A 150 -16.68 -11.18 3.63
C PHE A 150 -17.89 -10.69 2.85
N VAL A 151 -18.61 -11.62 2.24
CA VAL A 151 -19.82 -11.36 1.45
C VAL A 151 -21.04 -12.05 2.02
#